data_b5eedcfc1899a7393d9b4a6478a808e1
#
_entry.id   b5eedcfc1899a7393d9b4a6478a808e1
#
_cell.length_a   1.000
_cell.length_b   1.000
_cell.length_c   1.000
_cell.angle_alpha   90.00
_cell.angle_beta   90.00
_cell.angle_gamma   90.00
#
_symmetry.space_group_name_H-M   'P 1'
#
loop_
_entity.id
_entity.type
_entity.pdbx_description
1 polymer ?
#
loop_
_entity_poly.entity_id
_entity_poly.type
_entity_poly.pdbx_seq_one_letter_code
_entity_poly.pdbx_strand_id
1 'polypeptide(L)'
;EYALLTGIPAPGFKATKSGETYDIKAYEEFCKAISQQIPNCKYIYIALRNVMSSEHHTFAGVLYSHGTMKYTRVFDIDNVIDCVGVGDAFCGAMLYAQHAYEDEQKRVDFSTADSVLKNTIAGDYNIVKVSEVEGLLAKHESGEVAR
;
A
#
# COMPACT_ATOMS: atom_id res chain seq x y z
N GLU A 1 -1.80 -7.33 11.28
CA GLU A 1 -2.80 -8.40 11.25
C GLU A 1 -2.14 -9.76 10.99
N TYR A 2 -1.37 -9.95 9.89
CA TYR A 2 -0.69 -11.23 9.61
C TYR A 2 0.17 -11.71 10.77
N ALA A 3 0.91 -10.81 11.45
CA ALA A 3 1.74 -11.18 12.60
C ALA A 3 0.92 -11.75 13.76
N LEU A 4 -0.30 -11.23 13.98
CA LEU A 4 -1.23 -11.75 14.99
C LEU A 4 -1.77 -13.13 14.64
N LEU A 5 -2.05 -13.37 13.36
CA LEU A 5 -2.61 -14.63 12.88
C LEU A 5 -1.58 -15.74 12.79
N THR A 6 -0.34 -15.41 12.43
CA THR A 6 0.71 -16.39 12.12
C THR A 6 1.76 -16.53 13.23
N GLY A 7 1.83 -15.57 14.16
CA GLY A 7 2.90 -15.49 15.15
C GLY A 7 4.25 -15.05 14.59
N ILE A 8 4.34 -14.75 13.28
CA ILE A 8 5.57 -14.28 12.64
C ILE A 8 5.69 -12.77 12.85
N PRO A 9 6.79 -12.25 13.42
CA PRO A 9 6.96 -10.82 13.64
C PRO A 9 7.03 -10.06 12.32
N ALA A 10 6.20 -9.02 12.17
CA ALA A 10 6.22 -8.17 10.99
C ALA A 10 7.42 -7.20 11.03
N PRO A 11 8.06 -6.94 9.88
CA PRO A 11 9.07 -5.89 9.77
C PRO A 11 8.48 -4.50 10.11
N GLY A 12 9.32 -3.61 10.62
CA GLY A 12 8.91 -2.22 10.89
C GLY A 12 8.95 -1.37 9.62
N PHE A 13 7.95 -0.50 9.45
CA PHE A 13 7.95 0.53 8.43
C PHE A 13 8.12 1.90 9.10
N LYS A 14 9.24 2.58 8.78
CA LYS A 14 9.65 3.84 9.43
C LYS A 14 10.05 4.94 8.45
N ALA A 15 9.72 4.78 7.17
CA ALA A 15 9.98 5.83 6.19
C ALA A 15 9.26 7.14 6.58
N THR A 16 9.93 8.27 6.46
CA THR A 16 9.46 9.57 6.93
C THR A 16 9.16 10.55 5.80
N LYS A 17 9.54 10.22 4.57
CA LYS A 17 9.30 11.06 3.38
C LYS A 17 9.28 10.23 2.09
N SER A 18 8.76 10.85 1.05
CA SER A 18 8.77 10.26 -0.29
C SER A 18 10.19 9.94 -0.76
N GLY A 19 10.33 8.82 -1.47
CA GLY A 19 11.60 8.36 -2.03
C GLY A 19 12.54 7.68 -1.02
N GLU A 20 12.21 7.62 0.27
CA GLU A 20 12.95 6.78 1.21
C GLU A 20 12.78 5.30 0.88
N THR A 21 13.82 4.54 1.15
CA THR A 21 13.81 3.09 1.06
C THR A 21 13.35 2.48 2.39
N TYR A 22 12.74 1.31 2.31
CA TYR A 22 12.42 0.48 3.47
C TYR A 22 12.95 -0.94 3.23
N ASP A 23 13.00 -1.75 4.27
CA ASP A 23 13.64 -3.08 4.21
C ASP A 23 12.78 -4.07 3.41
N ILE A 24 12.86 -3.96 2.08
CA ILE A 24 12.15 -4.81 1.12
C ILE A 24 12.47 -6.29 1.37
N LYS A 25 13.74 -6.60 1.66
CA LYS A 25 14.18 -7.96 1.87
C LYS A 25 13.56 -8.58 3.12
N ALA A 26 13.44 -7.81 4.20
CA ALA A 26 12.75 -8.29 5.40
C ALA A 26 11.25 -8.55 5.14
N TYR A 27 10.60 -7.72 4.33
CA TYR A 27 9.21 -7.97 3.91
C TYR A 27 9.06 -9.19 3.01
N GLU A 28 10.02 -9.43 2.12
CA GLU A 28 10.03 -10.62 1.28
C GLU A 28 10.16 -11.89 2.12
N GLU A 29 11.09 -11.92 3.07
CA GLU A 29 11.26 -13.04 4.01
C GLU A 29 10.02 -13.26 4.87
N PHE A 30 9.40 -12.18 5.34
CA PHE A 30 8.14 -12.23 6.09
C PHE A 30 7.00 -12.83 5.26
N CYS A 31 6.79 -12.36 4.03
CA CYS A 31 5.76 -12.90 3.14
C CYS A 31 6.01 -14.36 2.77
N LYS A 32 7.28 -14.73 2.55
CA LYS A 32 7.68 -16.10 2.29
C LYS A 32 7.34 -17.03 3.47
N ALA A 33 7.61 -16.59 4.69
CA ALA A 33 7.26 -17.36 5.88
C ALA A 33 5.74 -17.51 6.05
N ILE A 34 4.95 -16.46 5.75
CA ILE A 34 3.48 -16.53 5.74
C ILE A 34 3.00 -17.54 4.68
N SER A 35 3.53 -17.48 3.46
CA SER A 35 3.12 -18.39 2.38
C SER A 35 3.40 -19.87 2.67
N GLN A 36 4.43 -20.14 3.48
CA GLN A 36 4.73 -21.49 3.96
C GLN A 36 3.71 -22.00 4.99
N GLN A 37 3.21 -21.11 5.86
CA GLN A 37 2.17 -21.46 6.84
C GLN A 37 0.77 -21.56 6.21
N ILE A 38 0.51 -20.75 5.17
CA ILE A 38 -0.78 -20.67 4.52
C ILE A 38 -0.60 -20.96 3.02
N PRO A 39 -0.34 -22.21 2.63
CA PRO A 39 0.05 -22.56 1.26
C PRO A 39 -1.04 -22.30 0.20
N ASN A 40 -2.29 -22.14 0.61
CA ASN A 40 -3.40 -21.79 -0.27
C ASN A 40 -3.53 -20.27 -0.51
N CYS A 41 -2.78 -19.45 0.21
CA CYS A 41 -2.76 -18.00 0.02
C CYS A 41 -1.89 -17.66 -1.20
N LYS A 42 -2.53 -17.28 -2.31
CA LYS A 42 -1.83 -16.97 -3.57
C LYS A 42 -1.25 -15.56 -3.59
N TYR A 43 -1.88 -14.63 -2.89
CA TYR A 43 -1.53 -13.22 -2.88
C TYR A 43 -1.49 -12.70 -1.45
N ILE A 44 -0.41 -12.04 -1.08
CA ILE A 44 -0.24 -11.35 0.20
C ILE A 44 -0.04 -9.88 -0.09
N TYR A 45 -1.03 -9.06 0.28
CA TYR A 45 -0.95 -7.61 0.18
C TYR A 45 -0.71 -7.02 1.56
N ILE A 46 0.19 -6.06 1.65
CA ILE A 46 0.50 -5.36 2.90
C ILE A 46 0.46 -3.86 2.65
N ALA A 47 -0.43 -3.18 3.35
CA ALA A 47 -0.44 -1.73 3.46
C ALA A 47 0.52 -1.30 4.57
N LEU A 48 1.49 -0.47 4.23
CA LEU A 48 2.52 0.03 5.13
C LEU A 48 2.25 1.49 5.43
N ARG A 49 2.06 1.83 6.70
CA ARG A 49 1.83 3.20 7.14
C ARG A 49 2.73 3.56 8.31
N ASN A 50 3.38 4.72 8.22
CA ASN A 50 4.02 5.38 9.34
C ASN A 50 3.30 6.69 9.64
N VAL A 51 2.90 6.87 10.90
CA VAL A 51 2.19 8.06 11.39
C VAL A 51 3.21 8.99 12.03
N MET A 52 3.46 10.13 11.38
CA MET A 52 4.38 11.16 11.86
C MET A 52 3.67 12.15 12.77
N SER A 53 2.44 12.54 12.38
CA SER A 53 1.51 13.36 13.15
C SER A 53 0.08 13.01 12.73
N SER A 54 -0.93 13.69 13.29
CA SER A 54 -2.34 13.53 12.87
C SER A 54 -2.57 13.89 11.40
N GLU A 55 -1.77 14.80 10.86
CA GLU A 55 -1.93 15.35 9.51
C GLU A 55 -0.83 14.90 8.54
N HIS A 56 0.18 14.15 9.03
CA HIS A 56 1.33 13.74 8.24
C HIS A 56 1.60 12.24 8.36
N HIS A 57 1.37 11.52 7.30
CA HIS A 57 1.63 10.07 7.19
C HIS A 57 2.53 9.77 5.99
N THR A 58 3.27 8.67 6.07
CA THR A 58 3.86 8.04 4.88
C THR A 58 3.19 6.70 4.63
N PHE A 59 3.08 6.33 3.36
CA PHE A 59 2.37 5.13 2.93
C PHE A 59 3.12 4.40 1.82
N ALA A 60 3.10 3.07 1.86
CA ALA A 60 3.63 2.23 0.80
C ALA A 60 2.82 0.91 0.75
N GLY A 61 2.95 0.18 -0.33
CA GLY A 61 2.30 -1.11 -0.51
C GLY A 61 3.27 -2.19 -0.95
N VAL A 62 2.97 -3.42 -0.54
CA VAL A 62 3.69 -4.62 -0.94
C VAL A 62 2.69 -5.66 -1.43
N LEU A 63 3.03 -6.34 -2.51
CA LEU A 63 2.36 -7.54 -3.01
C LEU A 63 3.38 -8.66 -3.14
N TYR A 64 3.13 -9.77 -2.47
CA TYR A 64 3.88 -11.00 -2.67
C TYR A 64 2.98 -12.06 -3.30
N SER A 65 3.45 -12.64 -4.41
CA SER A 65 2.75 -13.68 -5.13
C SER A 65 3.74 -14.58 -5.87
N HIS A 66 3.43 -15.85 -6.04
CA HIS A 66 4.21 -16.80 -6.82
C HIS A 66 5.73 -16.78 -6.53
N GLY A 67 6.12 -16.49 -5.28
CA GLY A 67 7.52 -16.44 -4.87
C GLY A 67 8.24 -15.13 -5.23
N THR A 68 7.54 -14.14 -5.75
CA THR A 68 8.08 -12.82 -6.12
C THR A 68 7.40 -11.70 -5.36
N MET A 69 8.10 -10.59 -5.15
CA MET A 69 7.55 -9.43 -4.48
C MET A 69 7.55 -8.21 -5.41
N LYS A 70 6.42 -7.51 -5.43
CA LYS A 70 6.25 -6.18 -5.99
C LYS A 70 6.02 -5.20 -4.86
N TYR A 71 6.48 -3.96 -5.02
CA TYR A 71 6.35 -2.95 -3.98
C TYR A 71 6.31 -1.55 -4.58
N THR A 72 5.72 -0.63 -3.86
CA THR A 72 5.65 0.77 -4.29
C THR A 72 6.78 1.59 -3.68
N ARG A 73 7.03 2.74 -4.28
CA ARG A 73 7.74 3.82 -3.60
C ARG A 73 6.93 4.30 -2.39
N VAL A 74 7.59 5.00 -1.49
CA VAL A 74 6.94 5.66 -0.36
C VAL A 74 6.21 6.90 -0.85
N PHE A 75 4.93 7.00 -0.54
CA PHE A 75 4.12 8.21 -0.68
C PHE A 75 4.22 9.02 0.60
N ASP A 76 4.36 10.32 0.46
CA ASP A 76 4.37 11.29 1.54
C ASP A 76 3.05 12.06 1.50
N ILE A 77 2.29 12.04 2.60
CA ILE A 77 0.95 12.60 2.72
C ILE A 77 1.01 13.65 3.83
N ASP A 78 1.24 14.89 3.48
CA ASP A 78 1.41 16.03 4.38
C ASP A 78 0.12 16.79 4.73
N ASN A 79 -1.01 16.30 4.24
CA ASN A 79 -2.34 16.89 4.49
C ASN A 79 -3.40 15.79 4.67
N VAL A 80 -3.23 14.96 5.69
CA VAL A 80 -4.21 13.93 6.05
C VAL A 80 -5.43 14.61 6.65
N ILE A 81 -6.58 14.43 6.00
CA ILE A 81 -7.88 14.92 6.49
C ILE A 81 -8.50 13.88 7.41
N ASP A 82 -8.50 12.60 6.99
CA ASP A 82 -9.06 11.51 7.78
C ASP A 82 -8.41 10.18 7.38
N CYS A 83 -8.01 9.39 8.36
CA CYS A 83 -7.42 8.07 8.14
C CYS A 83 -8.38 6.90 8.36
N VAL A 84 -9.65 7.16 8.71
CA VAL A 84 -10.66 6.13 8.84
C VAL A 84 -11.03 5.58 7.45
N GLY A 85 -11.13 4.25 7.33
CA GLY A 85 -11.43 3.61 6.05
C GLY A 85 -10.25 3.48 5.06
N VAL A 86 -9.06 3.97 5.38
CA VAL A 86 -7.87 3.83 4.51
C VAL A 86 -7.49 2.36 4.27
N GLY A 87 -7.60 1.52 5.30
CA GLY A 87 -7.37 0.07 5.16
C GLY A 87 -8.43 -0.60 4.28
N ASP A 88 -9.69 -0.20 4.42
CA ASP A 88 -10.80 -0.72 3.61
C ASP A 88 -10.67 -0.26 2.16
N ALA A 89 -10.24 0.99 1.92
CA ALA A 89 -9.90 1.50 0.60
C ALA A 89 -8.80 0.66 -0.06
N PHE A 90 -7.71 0.35 0.67
CA PHE A 90 -6.66 -0.53 0.17
C PHE A 90 -7.20 -1.91 -0.23
N CYS A 91 -8.02 -2.51 0.62
CA CYS A 91 -8.64 -3.82 0.34
C CYS A 91 -9.57 -3.76 -0.87
N GLY A 92 -10.43 -2.75 -0.94
CA GLY A 92 -11.36 -2.57 -2.07
C GLY A 92 -10.62 -2.35 -3.40
N ALA A 93 -9.62 -1.47 -3.39
CA ALA A 93 -8.78 -1.21 -4.56
C ALA A 93 -7.95 -2.43 -4.97
N MET A 94 -7.45 -3.21 -4.00
CA MET A 94 -6.77 -4.49 -4.27
C MET A 94 -7.68 -5.48 -5.00
N LEU A 95 -8.92 -5.64 -4.55
CA LEU A 95 -9.89 -6.54 -5.20
C LEU A 95 -10.23 -6.05 -6.62
N TYR A 96 -10.43 -4.75 -6.80
CA TYR A 96 -10.63 -4.17 -8.12
C TYR A 96 -9.42 -4.41 -9.03
N ALA A 97 -8.22 -4.06 -8.57
CA ALA A 97 -6.99 -4.17 -9.34
C ALA A 97 -6.66 -5.62 -9.75
N GLN A 98 -7.02 -6.59 -8.91
CA GLN A 98 -6.85 -8.02 -9.19
C GLN A 98 -7.64 -8.47 -10.44
N HIS A 99 -8.77 -7.83 -10.71
CA HIS A 99 -9.60 -8.09 -11.89
C HIS A 99 -9.29 -7.17 -13.08
N ALA A 100 -8.89 -5.93 -12.81
CA ALA A 100 -8.70 -4.92 -13.83
C ALA A 100 -7.32 -4.97 -14.52
N TYR A 101 -6.29 -5.45 -13.84
CA TYR A 101 -4.92 -5.43 -14.35
C TYR A 101 -4.27 -6.81 -14.30
N GLU A 102 -3.55 -7.17 -15.37
CA GLU A 102 -2.73 -8.39 -15.40
C GLU A 102 -1.38 -8.18 -14.70
N ASP A 103 -0.82 -6.98 -14.80
CA ASP A 103 0.47 -6.63 -14.19
C ASP A 103 0.35 -6.45 -12.67
N GLU A 104 1.10 -7.26 -11.94
CA GLU A 104 1.12 -7.26 -10.47
C GLU A 104 1.71 -5.97 -9.87
N GLN A 105 2.67 -5.33 -10.57
CA GLN A 105 3.18 -4.04 -10.12
C GLN A 105 2.06 -2.99 -10.18
N LYS A 106 1.32 -2.95 -11.28
CA LYS A 106 0.18 -2.04 -11.43
C LYS A 106 -0.90 -2.31 -10.38
N ARG A 107 -1.12 -3.56 -9.98
CA ARG A 107 -2.08 -3.92 -8.91
C ARG A 107 -1.71 -3.28 -7.57
N VAL A 108 -0.45 -3.41 -7.13
CA VAL A 108 -0.01 -2.85 -5.85
C VAL A 108 0.08 -1.33 -5.91
N ASP A 109 0.51 -0.76 -7.04
CA ASP A 109 0.58 0.69 -7.24
C ASP A 109 -0.83 1.30 -7.15
N PHE A 110 -1.81 0.72 -7.83
CA PHE A 110 -3.20 1.17 -7.81
C PHE A 110 -3.79 1.11 -6.39
N SER A 111 -3.63 -0.02 -5.70
CA SER A 111 -4.17 -0.21 -4.34
C SER A 111 -3.57 0.79 -3.34
N THR A 112 -2.28 1.06 -3.49
CA THR A 112 -1.55 2.01 -2.65
C THR A 112 -2.00 3.44 -2.94
N ALA A 113 -2.09 3.84 -4.21
CA ALA A 113 -2.48 5.18 -4.62
C ALA A 113 -3.92 5.51 -4.23
N ASP A 114 -4.85 4.56 -4.34
CA ASP A 114 -6.23 4.73 -3.85
C ASP A 114 -6.27 5.01 -2.35
N SER A 115 -5.49 4.27 -1.56
CA SER A 115 -5.38 4.50 -0.12
C SER A 115 -4.76 5.85 0.23
N VAL A 116 -3.77 6.30 -0.55
CA VAL A 116 -3.18 7.63 -0.41
C VAL A 116 -4.24 8.70 -0.61
N LEU A 117 -5.03 8.61 -1.68
CA LEU A 117 -6.12 9.55 -1.95
C LEU A 117 -7.20 9.52 -0.86
N LYS A 118 -7.52 8.34 -0.32
CA LYS A 118 -8.50 8.23 0.77
C LYS A 118 -8.11 9.04 2.01
N ASN A 119 -6.82 9.19 2.32
CA ASN A 119 -6.39 10.04 3.44
C ASN A 119 -6.79 11.53 3.27
N THR A 120 -7.12 11.97 2.07
CA THR A 120 -7.54 13.35 1.76
C THR A 120 -9.06 13.55 1.75
N ILE A 121 -9.83 12.53 2.17
CA ILE A 121 -11.30 12.53 2.16
C ILE A 121 -11.81 12.33 3.57
N ALA A 122 -12.71 13.20 4.03
CA ALA A 122 -13.35 13.08 5.33
C ALA A 122 -14.35 11.91 5.37
N GLY A 123 -14.45 11.26 6.53
CA GLY A 123 -15.34 10.12 6.76
C GLY A 123 -14.73 8.79 6.29
N ASP A 124 -15.46 7.72 6.51
CA ASP A 124 -15.01 6.34 6.27
C ASP A 124 -15.20 5.86 4.82
N TYR A 125 -16.09 6.49 4.06
CA TYR A 125 -16.36 6.11 2.67
C TYR A 125 -15.24 6.56 1.72
N ASN A 126 -14.81 5.64 0.88
CA ASN A 126 -13.95 5.96 -0.26
C ASN A 126 -14.80 6.34 -1.48
N ILE A 127 -14.67 7.59 -1.93
CA ILE A 127 -15.35 8.12 -3.12
C ILE A 127 -14.40 8.42 -4.27
N VAL A 128 -13.15 7.94 -4.17
CA VAL A 128 -12.11 8.09 -5.20
C VAL A 128 -12.52 7.37 -6.47
N LYS A 129 -12.30 8.01 -7.62
CA LYS A 129 -12.53 7.41 -8.93
C LYS A 129 -11.26 6.78 -9.47
N VAL A 130 -11.41 5.74 -10.28
CA VAL A 130 -10.29 5.08 -10.98
C VAL A 130 -9.39 6.08 -11.71
N SER A 131 -10.00 7.07 -12.40
CA SER A 131 -9.25 8.11 -13.12
C SER A 131 -8.41 9.02 -12.21
N GLU A 132 -8.81 9.22 -10.96
CA GLU A 132 -8.05 10.00 -9.99
C GLU A 132 -6.84 9.22 -9.50
N VAL A 133 -7.02 7.92 -9.26
CA VAL A 133 -5.92 7.00 -8.89
C VAL A 133 -4.89 6.92 -10.01
N GLU A 134 -5.34 6.70 -11.25
CA GLU A 134 -4.46 6.65 -12.42
C GLU A 134 -3.75 8.00 -12.66
N GLY A 135 -4.45 9.11 -12.43
CA GLY A 135 -3.86 10.45 -12.49
C GLY A 135 -2.77 10.68 -11.45
N LEU A 136 -2.92 10.18 -10.22
CA LEU A 136 -1.89 10.24 -9.19
C LEU A 136 -0.67 9.41 -9.59
N LEU A 137 -0.87 8.19 -10.09
CA LEU A 137 0.22 7.31 -10.52
C LEU A 137 1.03 7.92 -11.67
N ALA A 138 0.37 8.48 -12.68
CA ALA A 138 1.02 9.12 -13.82
C ALA A 138 1.90 10.32 -13.39
N LYS A 139 1.44 11.16 -12.45
CA LYS A 139 2.23 12.25 -11.87
C LYS A 139 3.40 11.74 -11.04
N HIS A 140 3.19 10.68 -10.30
CA HIS A 140 4.21 10.08 -9.46
C HIS A 140 5.35 9.44 -10.29
N GLU A 141 5.04 8.89 -11.47
CA GLU A 141 6.03 8.37 -12.42
C GLU A 141 6.83 9.48 -13.11
N SER A 142 6.20 10.60 -13.43
CA SER A 142 6.86 11.76 -14.06
C SER A 142 7.81 12.51 -13.13
N GLY A 143 7.79 12.24 -11.82
CA GLY A 143 8.58 12.96 -10.82
C GLY A 143 8.07 14.37 -10.52
N GLU A 144 6.90 14.74 -11.03
CA GLU A 144 6.24 15.99 -10.68
C GLU A 144 5.69 15.90 -9.25
N VAL A 145 6.33 16.64 -8.34
CA VAL A 145 5.80 16.86 -7.00
C VAL A 145 4.54 17.73 -7.16
N ALA A 146 3.38 17.16 -6.83
CA ALA A 146 2.17 17.98 -6.71
C ALA A 146 2.41 19.03 -5.62
N ARG A 147 2.47 20.31 -6.03
CA ARG A 147 2.49 21.47 -5.12
C ARG A 147 1.07 21.83 -4.74
#